data_be68db87f19447fae6c391e0b23421e9
#
_entry.id   be68db87f19447fae6c391e0b23421e9
#
_cell.length_a   1.000
_cell.length_b   1.000
_cell.length_c   1.000
_cell.angle_alpha   90.00
_cell.angle_beta   90.00
_cell.angle_gamma   90.00
#
_symmetry.space_group_name_H-M   'P 1'
#
loop_
_entity.id
_entity.type
_entity.pdbx_description
1 polymer ?
#
loop_
_entity_poly.entity_id
_entity_poly.type
_entity_poly.pdbx_seq_one_letter_code
_entity_poly.pdbx_strand_id
1 'polypeptide(L)'
;MRFRRYLNNPVLIPNARNWLEAEAVFNPAVTYYSNKVVMLYRAISKPIPRSPHESIKLSTIFYAESKDGFEFHSRRMLFGPEYPWESYATEDPRITFVNGVYYITYTAVSSMPPRPDTVHLALAVSEDFSKVAKLGPICPYNSKAGFIFPRKYDGMYLLALTINPDLPPSRAVLVKFSKLEDLLDPEFWSSAIVEAKILLQGMAENRSLSLGHHL
;
A
#
# COMPACT_ATOMS: atom_id res chain seq x y z
N MET A 1 -26.29 -13.89 1.87
CA MET A 1 -25.50 -13.98 0.62
C MET A 1 -24.39 -14.97 0.85
N ARG A 2 -24.16 -15.96 -0.04
CA ARG A 2 -23.04 -16.91 0.10
C ARG A 2 -22.01 -16.58 -0.98
N PHE A 3 -20.79 -16.22 -0.60
CA PHE A 3 -19.67 -16.08 -1.53
C PHE A 3 -19.16 -17.46 -1.93
N ARG A 4 -18.88 -17.64 -3.22
CA ARG A 4 -18.22 -18.84 -3.74
C ARG A 4 -16.80 -18.46 -4.15
N ARG A 5 -15.83 -19.25 -3.72
CA ARG A 5 -14.46 -19.10 -4.19
C ARG A 5 -14.38 -19.49 -5.65
N TYR A 6 -13.70 -18.67 -6.46
CA TYR A 6 -13.41 -19.02 -7.85
C TYR A 6 -12.55 -20.28 -7.90
N LEU A 7 -12.95 -21.24 -8.77
CA LEU A 7 -12.32 -22.58 -8.80
C LEU A 7 -10.84 -22.53 -9.24
N ASN A 8 -10.50 -21.58 -10.12
CA ASN A 8 -9.15 -21.44 -10.66
C ASN A 8 -8.29 -20.43 -9.85
N ASN A 9 -8.62 -20.20 -8.57
CA ASN A 9 -7.71 -19.44 -7.70
C ASN A 9 -6.41 -20.23 -7.45
N PRO A 10 -5.26 -19.51 -7.36
CA PRO A 10 -5.09 -18.06 -7.43
C PRO A 10 -5.17 -17.53 -8.87
N VAL A 11 -5.79 -16.34 -9.06
CA VAL A 11 -5.92 -15.68 -10.36
C VAL A 11 -4.60 -15.06 -10.86
N LEU A 12 -3.62 -14.92 -9.98
CA LEU A 12 -2.28 -14.42 -10.28
C LEU A 12 -1.24 -15.20 -9.46
N ILE A 13 -0.19 -15.66 -10.12
CA ILE A 13 0.94 -16.36 -9.51
C ILE A 13 2.25 -15.68 -9.88
N PRO A 14 3.36 -15.92 -9.16
CA PRO A 14 4.68 -15.44 -9.53
C PRO A 14 5.04 -15.81 -10.97
N ASN A 15 5.78 -14.93 -11.65
CA ASN A 15 6.25 -15.18 -13.01
C ASN A 15 7.76 -15.41 -12.99
N ALA A 16 8.17 -16.66 -13.05
CA ALA A 16 9.59 -17.04 -12.99
C ALA A 16 10.46 -16.44 -14.11
N ARG A 17 9.84 -15.99 -15.22
CA ARG A 17 10.54 -15.34 -16.35
C ARG A 17 10.78 -13.86 -16.12
N ASN A 18 10.05 -13.23 -15.19
CA ASN A 18 10.27 -11.84 -14.79
C ASN A 18 10.92 -11.82 -13.40
N TRP A 19 12.21 -11.53 -13.33
CA TRP A 19 12.99 -11.60 -12.10
C TRP A 19 12.44 -10.69 -10.97
N LEU A 20 11.75 -9.58 -11.32
CA LEU A 20 11.17 -8.65 -10.35
C LEU A 20 9.92 -9.20 -9.62
N GLU A 21 9.24 -10.19 -10.18
CA GLU A 21 8.02 -10.80 -9.59
C GLU A 21 8.12 -12.33 -9.50
N ALA A 22 9.33 -12.87 -9.53
CA ALA A 22 9.54 -14.31 -9.63
C ALA A 22 9.41 -15.05 -8.30
N GLU A 23 9.59 -14.37 -7.17
CA GLU A 23 9.57 -15.02 -5.85
C GLU A 23 8.17 -15.08 -5.25
N ALA A 24 7.48 -13.94 -5.23
CA ALA A 24 6.14 -13.84 -4.68
C ALA A 24 5.33 -12.69 -5.29
N VAL A 25 4.00 -12.84 -5.31
CA VAL A 25 3.02 -11.80 -5.65
C VAL A 25 1.85 -11.90 -4.67
N PHE A 26 1.45 -10.79 -4.05
CA PHE A 26 0.41 -10.77 -3.00
C PHE A 26 -0.08 -9.35 -2.70
N ASN A 27 -0.97 -9.20 -1.71
CA ASN A 27 -1.55 -7.94 -1.24
C ASN A 27 -2.08 -7.04 -2.37
N PRO A 28 -3.04 -7.54 -3.20
CA PRO A 28 -3.57 -6.79 -4.30
C PRO A 28 -4.51 -5.68 -3.84
N ALA A 29 -4.52 -4.58 -4.60
CA ALA A 29 -5.59 -3.59 -4.63
C ALA A 29 -6.23 -3.60 -6.01
N VAL A 30 -7.55 -3.51 -6.08
CA VAL A 30 -8.30 -3.63 -7.33
C VAL A 30 -9.19 -2.41 -7.53
N THR A 31 -9.23 -1.91 -8.75
CA THR A 31 -10.12 -0.83 -9.17
C THR A 31 -10.61 -1.05 -10.60
N TYR A 32 -11.48 -0.16 -11.06
CA TYR A 32 -11.99 -0.17 -12.43
C TYR A 32 -11.46 1.05 -13.20
N TYR A 33 -10.90 0.85 -14.36
CA TYR A 33 -10.41 1.89 -15.24
C TYR A 33 -10.59 1.52 -16.71
N SER A 34 -11.15 2.41 -17.53
CA SER A 34 -11.29 2.26 -18.99
C SER A 34 -11.86 0.90 -19.41
N ASN A 35 -12.98 0.50 -18.81
CA ASN A 35 -13.68 -0.79 -19.05
C ASN A 35 -12.85 -2.04 -18.72
N LYS A 36 -11.86 -1.91 -17.83
CA LYS A 36 -11.02 -3.01 -17.34
C LYS A 36 -10.97 -3.01 -15.82
N VAL A 37 -10.78 -4.18 -15.27
CA VAL A 37 -10.36 -4.37 -13.88
C VAL A 37 -8.85 -4.18 -13.83
N VAL A 38 -8.39 -3.22 -13.05
CA VAL A 38 -6.97 -2.97 -12.79
C VAL A 38 -6.60 -3.51 -11.43
N MET A 39 -5.50 -4.24 -11.35
CA MET A 39 -4.92 -4.75 -10.12
C MET A 39 -3.53 -4.16 -9.93
N LEU A 40 -3.31 -3.50 -8.79
CA LEU A 40 -1.96 -3.22 -8.29
C LEU A 40 -1.63 -4.26 -7.23
N TYR A 41 -0.43 -4.79 -7.25
CA TYR A 41 -0.01 -5.83 -6.30
C TYR A 41 1.46 -5.69 -5.93
N ARG A 42 1.79 -6.17 -4.74
CA ARG A 42 3.18 -6.31 -4.31
C ARG A 42 3.84 -7.47 -5.01
N ALA A 43 5.02 -7.25 -5.54
CA ALA A 43 5.86 -8.26 -6.16
C ALA A 43 7.23 -8.31 -5.48
N ILE A 44 7.77 -9.52 -5.31
CA ILE A 44 9.09 -9.76 -4.72
C ILE A 44 10.01 -10.35 -5.78
N SER A 45 11.18 -9.71 -5.95
CA SER A 45 12.19 -10.14 -6.89
C SER A 45 12.89 -11.43 -6.46
N LYS A 46 13.56 -12.09 -7.40
CA LYS A 46 14.62 -13.04 -7.05
C LYS A 46 15.65 -12.38 -6.14
N PRO A 47 16.36 -13.17 -5.32
CA PRO A 47 17.46 -12.65 -4.52
C PRO A 47 18.53 -11.98 -5.41
N ILE A 48 18.98 -10.80 -4.99
CA ILE A 48 20.06 -10.05 -5.63
C ILE A 48 21.27 -10.15 -4.70
N PRO A 49 22.36 -10.81 -5.10
CA PRO A 49 23.57 -10.88 -4.28
C PRO A 49 24.14 -9.48 -4.00
N ARG A 50 24.45 -9.21 -2.74
CA ARG A 50 25.20 -8.02 -2.31
C ARG A 50 26.61 -8.35 -1.86
N SER A 51 26.79 -9.55 -1.30
CA SER A 51 28.09 -10.12 -0.91
C SER A 51 28.01 -11.64 -0.99
N PRO A 52 29.11 -12.39 -0.77
CA PRO A 52 29.09 -13.85 -0.79
C PRO A 52 28.09 -14.51 0.19
N HIS A 53 27.72 -13.78 1.24
CA HIS A 53 26.83 -14.28 2.31
C HIS A 53 25.54 -13.46 2.48
N GLU A 54 25.31 -12.44 1.62
CA GLU A 54 24.17 -11.55 1.73
C GLU A 54 23.47 -11.38 0.39
N SER A 55 22.16 -11.47 0.42
CA SER A 55 21.29 -11.10 -0.71
C SER A 55 20.11 -10.29 -0.23
N ILE A 56 19.61 -9.42 -1.09
CA ILE A 56 18.37 -8.66 -0.86
C ILE A 56 17.32 -9.09 -1.87
N LYS A 57 16.05 -8.90 -1.52
CA LYS A 57 14.91 -9.02 -2.43
C LYS A 57 14.26 -7.66 -2.56
N LEU A 58 14.06 -7.18 -3.77
CA LEU A 58 13.31 -5.95 -4.00
C LEU A 58 11.81 -6.22 -3.84
N SER A 59 11.15 -5.33 -3.15
CA SER A 59 9.70 -5.26 -3.08
C SER A 59 9.23 -4.07 -3.91
N THR A 60 8.38 -4.33 -4.89
CA THR A 60 7.92 -3.34 -5.88
C THR A 60 6.42 -3.47 -6.09
N ILE A 61 5.80 -2.40 -6.62
CA ILE A 61 4.38 -2.42 -6.97
C ILE A 61 4.24 -2.65 -8.47
N PHE A 62 3.50 -3.69 -8.80
CA PHE A 62 3.17 -4.10 -10.16
C PHE A 62 1.74 -3.75 -10.52
N TYR A 63 1.50 -3.62 -11.81
CA TYR A 63 0.23 -3.43 -12.47
C TYR A 63 -0.13 -4.66 -13.29
N ALA A 64 -1.39 -5.03 -13.29
CA ALA A 64 -2.00 -5.95 -14.25
C ALA A 64 -3.42 -5.49 -14.58
N GLU A 65 -3.95 -5.90 -15.71
CA GLU A 65 -5.32 -5.60 -16.14
C GLU A 65 -6.07 -6.84 -16.59
N SER A 66 -7.39 -6.79 -16.45
CA SER A 66 -8.30 -7.86 -16.84
C SER A 66 -9.60 -7.30 -17.42
N LYS A 67 -10.22 -8.01 -18.35
CA LYS A 67 -11.56 -7.68 -18.86
C LYS A 67 -12.68 -8.25 -17.99
N ASP A 68 -12.41 -9.34 -17.29
CA ASP A 68 -13.40 -10.13 -16.56
C ASP A 68 -13.12 -10.25 -15.04
N GLY A 69 -11.96 -9.78 -14.59
CA GLY A 69 -11.52 -9.89 -13.20
C GLY A 69 -10.92 -11.24 -12.81
N PHE A 70 -10.79 -12.18 -13.76
CA PHE A 70 -10.26 -13.52 -13.51
C PHE A 70 -8.96 -13.78 -14.25
N GLU A 71 -8.81 -13.33 -15.49
CA GLU A 71 -7.59 -13.47 -16.27
C GLU A 71 -6.86 -12.13 -16.36
N PHE A 72 -5.70 -12.03 -15.72
CA PHE A 72 -4.90 -10.79 -15.64
C PHE A 72 -3.73 -10.85 -16.62
N HIS A 73 -3.60 -9.79 -17.42
CA HIS A 73 -2.58 -9.60 -18.47
C HIS A 73 -1.82 -8.30 -18.29
N SER A 74 -0.94 -7.96 -19.24
CA SER A 74 -0.20 -6.68 -19.30
C SER A 74 0.59 -6.40 -18.01
N ARG A 75 1.15 -7.45 -17.41
CA ARG A 75 1.91 -7.34 -16.15
C ARG A 75 3.16 -6.51 -16.35
N ARG A 76 3.32 -5.47 -15.55
CA ARG A 76 4.50 -4.60 -15.56
C ARG A 76 4.75 -3.99 -14.20
N MET A 77 5.99 -3.67 -13.89
CA MET A 77 6.30 -2.85 -12.74
C MET A 77 5.64 -1.48 -12.94
N LEU A 78 4.86 -1.04 -11.98
CA LEU A 78 4.28 0.30 -11.97
C LEU A 78 5.27 1.29 -11.36
N PHE A 79 5.78 0.98 -10.17
CA PHE A 79 6.89 1.69 -9.54
C PHE A 79 7.58 0.81 -8.49
N GLY A 80 8.79 1.19 -8.12
CA GLY A 80 9.60 0.56 -7.09
C GLY A 80 10.36 1.59 -6.27
N PRO A 81 11.30 1.18 -5.42
CA PRO A 81 12.18 2.07 -4.68
C PRO A 81 12.89 3.09 -5.58
N GLU A 82 12.80 4.37 -5.24
CA GLU A 82 13.38 5.47 -6.02
C GLU A 82 13.91 6.58 -5.12
N TYR A 83 13.19 6.91 -4.05
CA TYR A 83 13.49 8.02 -3.16
C TYR A 83 14.08 7.54 -1.82
N PRO A 84 14.78 8.42 -1.05
CA PRO A 84 15.37 8.04 0.22
C PRO A 84 14.40 7.42 1.23
N TRP A 85 13.13 7.86 1.26
CA TRP A 85 12.11 7.35 2.20
C TRP A 85 11.61 5.94 1.87
N GLU A 86 11.95 5.41 0.69
CA GLU A 86 11.53 4.08 0.21
C GLU A 86 12.70 3.31 -0.42
N SER A 87 13.93 3.67 -0.07
CA SER A 87 15.15 3.16 -0.72
C SER A 87 15.29 1.64 -0.66
N TYR A 88 14.51 0.97 0.18
CA TYR A 88 14.52 -0.48 0.31
C TYR A 88 13.30 -1.15 -0.32
N ALA A 89 12.07 -0.64 -0.07
CA ALA A 89 10.86 -1.30 -0.55
C ALA A 89 9.68 -0.33 -0.74
N THR A 90 8.83 -0.67 -1.71
CA THR A 90 7.47 -0.17 -1.87
C THR A 90 6.50 -1.35 -1.78
N GLU A 91 5.51 -1.29 -0.86
CA GLU A 91 4.73 -2.45 -0.44
C GLU A 91 3.23 -2.15 -0.34
N ASP A 92 2.42 -3.19 -0.52
CA ASP A 92 1.03 -3.27 -0.09
C ASP A 92 0.15 -2.10 -0.57
N PRO A 93 -0.02 -1.90 -1.88
CA PRO A 93 -0.76 -0.77 -2.43
C PRO A 93 -2.25 -0.82 -2.04
N ARG A 94 -2.86 0.36 -1.89
CA ARG A 94 -4.31 0.53 -1.86
C ARG A 94 -4.69 1.64 -2.84
N ILE A 95 -5.81 1.49 -3.52
CA ILE A 95 -6.25 2.41 -4.57
C ILE A 95 -7.57 3.04 -4.15
N THR A 96 -7.65 4.36 -4.27
CA THR A 96 -8.90 5.09 -4.12
C THR A 96 -9.06 6.05 -5.28
N PHE A 97 -10.20 5.99 -5.97
CA PHE A 97 -10.52 6.92 -7.05
C PHE A 97 -11.38 8.07 -6.51
N VAL A 98 -10.90 9.30 -6.69
CA VAL A 98 -11.61 10.52 -6.29
C VAL A 98 -11.39 11.60 -7.35
N ASN A 99 -12.46 12.19 -7.85
CA ASN A 99 -12.43 13.36 -8.75
C ASN A 99 -11.49 13.21 -9.96
N GLY A 100 -11.47 12.03 -10.59
CA GLY A 100 -10.66 11.80 -11.81
C GLY A 100 -9.25 11.31 -11.53
N VAL A 101 -8.81 11.22 -10.26
CA VAL A 101 -7.46 10.83 -9.86
C VAL A 101 -7.49 9.54 -9.02
N TYR A 102 -6.58 8.63 -9.30
CA TYR A 102 -6.30 7.45 -8.48
C TYR A 102 -5.25 7.80 -7.43
N TYR A 103 -5.64 7.75 -6.17
CA TYR A 103 -4.76 7.89 -5.02
C TYR A 103 -4.28 6.50 -4.62
N ILE A 104 -2.97 6.30 -4.65
CA ILE A 104 -2.32 5.03 -4.35
C ILE A 104 -1.55 5.20 -3.05
N THR A 105 -2.12 4.73 -1.95
CA THR A 105 -1.36 4.63 -0.70
C THR A 105 -0.54 3.35 -0.70
N TYR A 106 0.67 3.40 -0.16
CA TYR A 106 1.57 2.26 -0.09
C TYR A 106 2.47 2.36 1.14
N THR A 107 3.06 1.24 1.55
CA THR A 107 4.08 1.24 2.60
C THR A 107 5.44 1.47 1.97
N ALA A 108 6.10 2.54 2.39
CA ALA A 108 7.48 2.88 2.04
C ALA A 108 8.42 2.39 3.13
N VAL A 109 9.50 1.70 2.74
CA VAL A 109 10.51 1.18 3.66
C VAL A 109 11.89 1.68 3.23
N SER A 110 12.59 2.39 4.12
CA SER A 110 13.86 3.03 3.79
C SER A 110 15.09 2.28 4.27
N SER A 111 14.95 1.20 5.06
CA SER A 111 16.09 0.39 5.51
C SER A 111 15.75 -1.08 5.71
N MET A 112 16.81 -1.92 5.73
CA MET A 112 16.74 -3.33 6.10
C MET A 112 17.83 -3.63 7.16
N PRO A 113 17.51 -4.26 8.28
CA PRO A 113 16.16 -4.62 8.71
C PRO A 113 15.25 -3.39 8.90
N PRO A 114 13.94 -3.54 8.70
CA PRO A 114 13.01 -2.45 8.97
C PRO A 114 13.04 -2.04 10.45
N ARG A 115 12.95 -0.74 10.69
CA ARG A 115 12.84 -0.15 12.02
C ARG A 115 11.61 0.77 12.07
N PRO A 116 11.08 1.08 13.24
CA PRO A 116 9.90 1.95 13.35
C PRO A 116 10.05 3.31 12.64
N ASP A 117 11.25 3.88 12.65
CA ASP A 117 11.58 5.15 11.99
C ASP A 117 11.82 5.03 10.47
N THR A 118 11.72 3.83 9.92
CA THR A 118 12.00 3.55 8.51
C THR A 118 10.81 2.95 7.75
N VAL A 119 9.64 2.85 8.39
CA VAL A 119 8.40 2.32 7.80
C VAL A 119 7.31 3.36 7.88
N HIS A 120 6.87 3.87 6.73
CA HIS A 120 5.89 4.94 6.65
C HIS A 120 4.82 4.66 5.59
N LEU A 121 3.61 5.10 5.87
CA LEU A 121 2.57 5.18 4.86
C LEU A 121 2.90 6.34 3.90
N ALA A 122 2.98 6.05 2.61
CA ALA A 122 3.26 7.01 1.56
C ALA A 122 2.11 7.09 0.55
N LEU A 123 2.10 8.15 -0.25
CA LEU A 123 1.09 8.44 -1.25
C LEU A 123 1.72 8.65 -2.62
N ALA A 124 1.09 8.08 -3.62
CA ALA A 124 1.31 8.37 -5.02
C ALA A 124 -0.02 8.64 -5.72
N VAL A 125 0.02 9.31 -6.87
CA VAL A 125 -1.17 9.65 -7.65
C VAL A 125 -0.97 9.29 -9.12
N SER A 126 -2.08 8.95 -9.78
CA SER A 126 -2.11 8.70 -11.22
C SER A 126 -3.51 8.96 -11.77
N GLU A 127 -3.61 9.38 -13.03
CA GLU A 127 -4.90 9.52 -13.72
C GLU A 127 -5.26 8.25 -14.50
N ASP A 128 -4.27 7.51 -14.99
CA ASP A 128 -4.46 6.43 -15.96
C ASP A 128 -3.51 5.22 -15.79
N PHE A 129 -2.72 5.21 -14.72
CA PHE A 129 -1.66 4.23 -14.43
C PHE A 129 -0.50 4.21 -15.45
N SER A 130 -0.47 5.08 -16.46
CA SER A 130 0.67 5.19 -17.38
C SER A 130 1.84 5.91 -16.73
N LYS A 131 1.53 6.92 -15.91
CA LYS A 131 2.49 7.68 -15.10
C LYS A 131 2.01 7.75 -13.66
N VAL A 132 2.95 7.65 -12.75
CA VAL A 132 2.69 7.75 -11.30
C VAL A 132 3.58 8.85 -10.73
N ALA A 133 2.96 9.80 -10.04
CA ALA A 133 3.69 10.81 -9.28
C ALA A 133 3.69 10.42 -7.80
N LYS A 134 4.86 10.18 -7.23
CA LYS A 134 5.02 9.90 -5.81
C LYS A 134 5.09 11.20 -5.04
N LEU A 135 4.22 11.36 -4.04
CA LEU A 135 4.12 12.56 -3.22
C LEU A 135 4.94 12.45 -1.92
N GLY A 136 5.32 11.23 -1.51
CA GLY A 136 6.10 10.95 -0.33
C GLY A 136 5.29 10.40 0.85
N PRO A 137 5.93 10.29 2.03
CA PRO A 137 5.26 9.89 3.25
C PRO A 137 4.15 10.87 3.63
N ILE A 138 2.96 10.33 3.95
CA ILE A 138 1.79 11.13 4.36
C ILE A 138 1.49 11.02 5.86
N CYS A 139 2.31 10.30 6.60
CA CYS A 139 2.21 10.17 8.05
C CYS A 139 3.62 10.17 8.64
N PRO A 140 3.93 11.08 9.59
CA PRO A 140 5.27 11.16 10.18
C PRO A 140 5.58 10.05 11.18
N TYR A 141 4.56 9.26 11.55
CA TYR A 141 4.70 8.16 12.50
C TYR A 141 4.98 6.84 11.78
N ASN A 142 5.49 5.85 12.52
CA ASN A 142 5.52 4.46 12.07
C ASN A 142 4.10 4.02 11.66
N SER A 143 3.89 3.75 10.36
CA SER A 143 2.55 3.57 9.81
C SER A 143 2.55 2.74 8.54
N LYS A 144 1.46 1.97 8.33
CA LYS A 144 1.23 1.19 7.11
C LYS A 144 -0.25 0.87 6.90
N ALA A 145 -0.56 0.15 5.83
CA ALA A 145 -1.88 -0.39 5.53
C ALA A 145 -2.99 0.68 5.55
N GLY A 146 -2.70 1.88 5.00
CA GLY A 146 -3.66 2.98 4.95
C GLY A 146 -4.46 3.00 3.66
N PHE A 147 -5.69 3.49 3.73
CA PHE A 147 -6.49 3.80 2.55
C PHE A 147 -7.39 5.01 2.77
N ILE A 148 -7.61 5.78 1.71
CA ILE A 148 -8.49 6.95 1.69
C ILE A 148 -9.90 6.48 1.29
N PHE A 149 -10.93 6.95 1.99
CA PHE A 149 -12.29 6.67 1.58
C PHE A 149 -12.66 7.49 0.33
N PRO A 150 -13.46 6.93 -0.61
CA PRO A 150 -13.65 7.52 -1.94
C PRO A 150 -14.59 8.73 -1.97
N ARG A 151 -15.14 9.13 -0.83
CA ARG A 151 -16.06 10.28 -0.70
C ARG A 151 -15.93 10.96 0.65
N LYS A 152 -16.36 12.20 0.71
CA LYS A 152 -16.47 12.95 1.97
C LYS A 152 -17.63 12.43 2.83
N TYR A 153 -17.43 12.45 4.14
CA TYR A 153 -18.38 12.19 5.18
C TYR A 153 -18.42 13.42 6.09
N ASP A 154 -19.57 14.04 6.24
CA ASP A 154 -19.75 15.32 6.97
C ASP A 154 -18.75 16.40 6.50
N GLY A 155 -18.57 16.51 5.18
CA GLY A 155 -17.66 17.48 4.57
C GLY A 155 -16.18 17.15 4.60
N MET A 156 -15.74 16.08 5.29
CA MET A 156 -14.34 15.67 5.46
C MET A 156 -14.06 14.36 4.75
N TYR A 157 -12.84 14.21 4.22
CA TYR A 157 -12.33 12.92 3.82
C TYR A 157 -11.87 12.11 5.04
N LEU A 158 -11.77 10.79 4.86
CA LEU A 158 -11.33 9.87 5.89
C LEU A 158 -10.13 9.08 5.38
N LEU A 159 -9.10 8.95 6.21
CA LEU A 159 -7.97 8.04 6.03
C LEU A 159 -8.00 7.02 7.16
N ALA A 160 -8.13 5.75 6.83
CA ALA A 160 -7.89 4.67 7.78
C ALA A 160 -6.45 4.18 7.62
N LEU A 161 -5.72 3.98 8.72
CA LEU A 161 -4.35 3.47 8.69
C LEU A 161 -3.99 2.75 9.98
N THR A 162 -2.93 1.95 9.93
CA THR A 162 -2.33 1.35 11.13
C THR A 162 -1.15 2.21 11.58
N ILE A 163 -1.17 2.63 12.83
CA ILE A 163 -0.09 3.35 13.51
C ILE A 163 0.64 2.41 14.46
N ASN A 164 1.95 2.60 14.57
CA ASN A 164 2.85 1.80 15.39
C ASN A 164 2.75 0.28 15.10
N PRO A 165 2.71 -0.15 13.82
CA PRO A 165 2.69 -1.59 13.51
C PRO A 165 3.90 -2.34 14.07
N ASP A 166 5.02 -1.64 14.21
CA ASP A 166 6.30 -2.18 14.66
C ASP A 166 6.68 -1.73 16.10
N LEU A 167 5.78 -0.94 16.73
CA LEU A 167 5.93 -0.39 18.10
C LEU A 167 4.64 -0.67 18.90
N PRO A 168 4.48 -1.80 19.57
CA PRO A 168 3.27 -2.10 20.33
C PRO A 168 2.97 -1.04 21.43
N PRO A 169 1.68 -0.72 21.68
CA PRO A 169 0.50 -1.29 21.03
C PRO A 169 0.23 -0.66 19.66
N SER A 170 0.06 -1.51 18.62
CA SER A 170 -0.38 -1.02 17.31
C SER A 170 -1.86 -0.63 17.35
N ARG A 171 -2.23 0.35 16.55
CA ARG A 171 -3.61 0.88 16.48
C ARG A 171 -4.05 1.07 15.04
N ALA A 172 -5.22 0.56 14.71
CA ALA A 172 -5.93 0.99 13.51
C ALA A 172 -6.74 2.23 13.86
N VAL A 173 -6.50 3.33 13.15
CA VAL A 173 -7.11 4.63 13.43
C VAL A 173 -7.80 5.19 12.20
N LEU A 174 -8.76 6.08 12.43
CA LEU A 174 -9.46 6.85 11.41
C LEU A 174 -9.18 8.33 11.62
N VAL A 175 -8.52 8.94 10.64
CA VAL A 175 -8.16 10.36 10.62
C VAL A 175 -9.08 11.11 9.66
N LYS A 176 -9.58 12.27 10.05
CA LYS A 176 -10.36 13.20 9.21
C LYS A 176 -9.43 14.25 8.63
N PHE A 177 -9.62 14.59 7.35
CA PHE A 177 -8.87 15.65 6.68
C PHE A 177 -9.75 16.38 5.65
N SER A 178 -9.46 17.63 5.35
CA SER A 178 -10.31 18.47 4.48
C SER A 178 -9.87 18.41 3.01
N LYS A 179 -8.55 18.38 2.79
CA LYS A 179 -7.87 18.35 1.50
C LYS A 179 -6.62 17.48 1.59
N LEU A 180 -6.15 16.97 0.47
CA LEU A 180 -5.03 16.01 0.43
C LEU A 180 -3.70 16.61 0.91
N GLU A 181 -3.52 17.89 0.71
CA GLU A 181 -2.34 18.62 1.18
C GLU A 181 -2.19 18.55 2.70
N ASP A 182 -3.31 18.44 3.44
CA ASP A 182 -3.28 18.27 4.90
C ASP A 182 -2.44 17.03 5.29
N LEU A 183 -2.54 15.93 4.52
CA LEU A 183 -1.80 14.70 4.81
C LEU A 183 -0.28 14.83 4.62
N LEU A 184 0.16 15.82 3.83
CA LEU A 184 1.58 16.10 3.58
C LEU A 184 2.15 17.13 4.57
N ASP A 185 1.30 17.71 5.42
CA ASP A 185 1.70 18.71 6.40
C ASP A 185 1.98 18.08 7.77
N PRO A 186 3.23 18.13 8.27
CA PRO A 186 3.56 17.60 9.59
C PRO A 186 2.78 18.28 10.75
N GLU A 187 2.42 19.58 10.62
CA GLU A 187 1.68 20.30 11.64
C GLU A 187 0.24 19.77 11.76
N PHE A 188 -0.39 19.39 10.64
CA PHE A 188 -1.68 18.73 10.66
C PHE A 188 -1.68 17.48 11.54
N TRP A 189 -0.63 16.66 11.45
CA TRP A 189 -0.57 15.40 12.17
C TRP A 189 -0.42 15.54 13.68
N SER A 190 0.11 16.66 14.18
CA SER A 190 0.25 16.92 15.62
C SER A 190 -1.12 16.96 16.33
N SER A 191 -2.16 17.47 15.67
CA SER A 191 -3.54 17.48 16.19
C SER A 191 -4.35 16.27 15.70
N ALA A 192 -4.25 15.92 14.42
CA ALA A 192 -5.03 14.88 13.79
C ALA A 192 -4.88 13.50 14.46
N ILE A 193 -3.68 13.17 14.95
CA ILE A 193 -3.46 11.89 15.63
C ILE A 193 -4.11 11.82 17.02
N VAL A 194 -4.22 12.95 17.71
CA VAL A 194 -4.88 13.05 19.02
C VAL A 194 -6.41 12.91 18.85
N GLU A 195 -6.94 13.50 17.79
CA GLU A 195 -8.36 13.46 17.45
C GLU A 195 -8.78 12.18 16.72
N ALA A 196 -7.81 11.37 16.28
CA ALA A 196 -8.08 10.17 15.50
C ALA A 196 -8.93 9.17 16.27
N LYS A 197 -9.99 8.67 15.63
CA LYS A 197 -10.81 7.61 16.21
C LYS A 197 -10.05 6.29 16.15
N ILE A 198 -9.80 5.69 17.29
CA ILE A 198 -9.27 4.33 17.38
C ILE A 198 -10.35 3.36 16.96
N LEU A 199 -10.10 2.58 15.92
CA LEU A 199 -10.98 1.53 15.41
C LEU A 199 -10.67 0.19 16.08
N LEU A 200 -9.39 -0.15 16.17
CA LEU A 200 -8.87 -1.37 16.78
C LEU A 200 -7.55 -1.06 17.47
N GLN A 201 -7.29 -1.70 18.58
CA GLN A 201 -6.02 -1.65 19.29
C GLN A 201 -5.50 -3.05 19.54
N GLY A 202 -4.26 -3.34 19.11
CA GLY A 202 -3.58 -4.59 19.42
C GLY A 202 -3.22 -4.67 20.90
N MET A 203 -3.22 -5.86 21.46
CA MET A 203 -2.62 -6.09 22.76
C MET A 203 -1.10 -5.92 22.67
N ALA A 204 -0.45 -5.58 23.79
CA ALA A 204 0.99 -5.34 23.84
C ALA A 204 1.85 -6.57 23.48
N GLU A 205 1.26 -7.73 23.32
CA GLU A 205 1.90 -8.99 22.96
C GLU A 205 1.89 -9.16 21.42
N ASN A 206 2.92 -8.63 20.77
CA ASN A 206 3.48 -9.01 19.45
C ASN A 206 2.55 -9.31 18.25
N ARG A 207 1.39 -8.69 18.10
CA ARG A 207 0.60 -8.83 16.86
C ARG A 207 0.30 -7.48 16.23
N SER A 208 0.92 -7.21 15.08
CA SER A 208 0.55 -6.05 14.26
C SER A 208 -0.87 -6.23 13.72
N LEU A 209 -1.76 -5.29 14.02
CA LEU A 209 -3.05 -5.20 13.36
C LEU A 209 -2.84 -4.57 11.99
N SER A 210 -3.30 -5.22 10.94
CA SER A 210 -3.32 -4.68 9.59
C SER A 210 -4.75 -4.61 9.08
N LEU A 211 -5.17 -3.44 8.64
CA LEU A 211 -6.49 -3.24 8.00
C LEU A 211 -6.61 -3.96 6.63
N GLY A 212 -5.59 -4.65 6.20
CA GLY A 212 -5.55 -5.32 4.89
C GLY A 212 -5.65 -6.84 4.93
N HIS A 213 -5.68 -7.48 6.10
CA HIS A 213 -5.61 -8.94 6.18
C HIS A 213 -6.95 -9.66 6.44
N HIS A 214 -8.06 -8.93 6.56
CA HIS A 214 -9.36 -9.52 6.94
C HIS A 214 -10.56 -9.04 6.09
N LEU A 215 -10.37 -8.63 4.85
CA LEU A 215 -11.48 -8.42 3.92
C LEU A 215 -11.45 -9.41 2.76
#